data_1833db480d56361588f3890503e6523e
#
_entry.id   1833db480d56361588f3890503e6523e
#
_cell.length_a   1.000
_cell.length_b   1.000
_cell.length_c   1.000
_cell.angle_alpha   90.00
_cell.angle_beta   90.00
_cell.angle_gamma   90.00
#
_symmetry.space_group_name_H-M   'P 1'
#
loop_
_entity.id
_entity.type
_entity.pdbx_description
1 polymer ?
#
loop_
_entity_poly.entity_id
_entity_poly.type
_entity_poly.pdbx_seq_one_letter_code
_entity_poly.pdbx_strand_id
1 'polypeptide(L)'
;ETGMRLGEALGLRIGEFVLGRGDTAYVQIVPRSDNPNGARVKMMRPRRVYVGADLERLFADYLTDIACRAAESGIAVTDTSPLLVNVARPPLLAALRETTVREKVATLRRRGIGPLGWTPHWFRHTHATALLLAGTPEWVVSRRLGHAHVQTTLDLYGWVRDDEALRAAANWASYASS
;
A
#
# COMPACT_ATOMS: atom_id res chain seq x y z
N GLU A 1 -2.66 -2.29 -4.49
CA GLU A 1 -1.82 -3.51 -4.61
C GLU A 1 -0.92 -3.80 -3.40
N THR A 2 -0.46 -2.83 -2.65
CA THR A 2 0.60 -3.04 -1.65
C THR A 2 0.11 -3.38 -0.24
N GLY A 3 -1.07 -2.94 0.13
CA GLY A 3 -1.59 -3.07 1.50
C GLY A 3 -0.77 -2.34 2.57
N MET A 4 0.12 -1.43 2.20
CA MET A 4 0.93 -0.66 3.15
C MET A 4 0.08 0.22 4.07
N ARG A 5 0.60 0.50 5.26
CA ARG A 5 0.03 1.55 6.13
C ARG A 5 0.30 2.93 5.53
N LEU A 6 -0.58 3.89 5.79
CA LEU A 6 -0.41 5.25 5.27
C LEU A 6 0.97 5.84 5.66
N GLY A 7 1.40 5.70 6.90
CA GLY A 7 2.73 6.17 7.32
C GLY A 7 3.89 5.45 6.62
N GLU A 8 3.74 4.17 6.27
CA GLU A 8 4.75 3.44 5.49
C GLU A 8 4.84 4.01 4.06
N ALA A 9 3.69 4.21 3.40
CA ALA A 9 3.64 4.78 2.05
C ALA A 9 4.22 6.21 2.01
N LEU A 10 3.85 7.06 2.97
CA LEU A 10 4.33 8.44 3.05
C LEU A 10 5.81 8.55 3.45
N GLY A 11 6.38 7.51 4.03
CA GLY A 11 7.79 7.44 4.40
C GLY A 11 8.69 6.87 3.31
N LEU A 12 8.15 6.47 2.15
CA LEU A 12 8.95 5.92 1.05
C LEU A 12 9.82 6.98 0.39
N ARG A 13 10.99 6.54 -0.05
CA ARG A 13 11.91 7.27 -0.93
C ARG A 13 11.88 6.67 -2.33
N ILE A 14 12.27 7.43 -3.33
CA ILE A 14 12.23 7.01 -4.74
C ILE A 14 13.01 5.70 -4.95
N GLY A 15 14.24 5.59 -4.45
CA GLY A 15 15.07 4.40 -4.60
C GLY A 15 14.58 3.15 -3.84
N GLU A 16 13.51 3.28 -3.04
CA GLU A 16 12.89 2.13 -2.35
C GLU A 16 11.83 1.43 -3.18
N PHE A 17 11.44 1.99 -4.32
CA PHE A 17 10.71 1.27 -5.33
C PHE A 17 11.71 0.71 -6.34
N VAL A 18 11.90 -0.62 -6.30
CA VAL A 18 12.87 -1.32 -7.13
C VAL A 18 12.14 -1.94 -8.33
N LEU A 19 12.51 -1.48 -9.52
CA LEU A 19 11.98 -2.00 -10.78
C LEU A 19 12.48 -3.42 -11.04
N GLY A 20 11.62 -4.26 -11.62
CA GLY A 20 11.97 -5.62 -12.00
C GLY A 20 12.80 -5.65 -13.29
N ARG A 21 14.11 -5.83 -13.16
CA ARG A 21 15.02 -6.04 -14.32
C ARG A 21 15.24 -7.53 -14.55
N GLY A 22 14.18 -8.24 -14.97
CA GLY A 22 14.19 -9.71 -15.08
C GLY A 22 13.67 -10.43 -13.83
N ASP A 23 13.52 -9.72 -12.72
CA ASP A 23 12.90 -10.18 -11.48
C ASP A 23 11.59 -9.46 -11.20
N THR A 24 10.86 -9.89 -10.18
CA THR A 24 9.63 -9.21 -9.75
C THR A 24 9.95 -7.88 -9.05
N ALA A 25 9.34 -6.78 -9.52
CA ALA A 25 9.44 -5.47 -8.88
C ALA A 25 8.94 -5.49 -7.42
N TYR A 26 9.52 -4.66 -6.57
CA TYR A 26 9.10 -4.59 -5.16
C TYR A 26 9.31 -3.20 -4.55
N VAL A 27 8.56 -2.94 -3.51
CA VAL A 27 8.77 -1.78 -2.62
C VAL A 27 9.51 -2.26 -1.37
N GLN A 28 10.63 -1.63 -1.05
CA GLN A 28 11.40 -1.89 0.16
C GLN A 28 10.91 -0.95 1.27
N ILE A 29 10.23 -1.48 2.28
CA ILE A 29 9.83 -0.69 3.46
C ILE A 29 10.99 -0.66 4.44
N VAL A 30 11.53 0.53 4.68
CA VAL A 30 12.67 0.76 5.57
C VAL A 30 12.23 1.62 6.75
N PRO A 31 12.37 1.12 8.00
CA PRO A 31 12.12 1.93 9.19
C PRO A 31 13.13 3.09 9.29
N ARG A 32 12.61 4.29 9.55
CA ARG A 32 13.43 5.47 9.80
C ARG A 32 12.69 6.50 10.65
N SER A 33 13.43 7.41 11.26
CA SER A 33 12.91 8.48 12.10
C SER A 33 13.11 9.88 11.50
N ASP A 34 13.83 9.98 10.37
CA ASP A 34 14.27 11.21 9.71
C ASP A 34 13.39 11.63 8.52
N ASN A 35 12.18 11.11 8.40
CA ASN A 35 11.27 11.53 7.34
C ASN A 35 10.82 12.98 7.54
N PRO A 36 10.95 13.85 6.52
CA PRO A 36 10.66 15.29 6.64
C PRO A 36 9.18 15.59 6.93
N ASN A 37 8.30 14.64 6.65
CA ASN A 37 6.85 14.72 6.92
C ASN A 37 6.44 14.06 8.25
N GLY A 38 7.40 13.55 9.05
CA GLY A 38 7.17 12.83 10.30
C GLY A 38 6.58 11.43 10.14
N ALA A 39 6.51 10.89 8.91
CA ALA A 39 6.00 9.54 8.66
C ALA A 39 6.89 8.47 9.33
N ARG A 40 6.25 7.45 9.90
CA ARG A 40 6.96 6.38 10.63
C ARG A 40 6.48 5.00 10.21
N VAL A 41 7.40 4.05 10.15
CA VAL A 41 7.08 2.62 10.03
C VAL A 41 6.74 2.07 11.41
N LYS A 42 5.47 1.73 11.63
CA LYS A 42 5.04 1.10 12.89
C LYS A 42 5.76 -0.22 13.09
N MET A 43 6.25 -0.47 14.31
CA MET A 43 6.98 -1.68 14.72
C MET A 43 8.39 -1.84 14.14
N MET A 44 8.92 -0.83 13.45
CA MET A 44 10.33 -0.78 13.02
C MET A 44 10.83 -2.05 12.27
N ARG A 45 9.96 -2.72 11.52
CA ARG A 45 10.32 -3.95 10.78
C ARG A 45 10.47 -3.68 9.29
N PRO A 46 11.67 -3.88 8.71
CA PRO A 46 11.88 -3.80 7.28
C PRO A 46 11.20 -4.99 6.59
N ARG A 47 10.69 -4.76 5.39
CA ARG A 47 10.15 -5.84 4.54
C ARG A 47 10.07 -5.43 3.08
N ARG A 48 10.03 -6.41 2.20
CA ARG A 48 9.72 -6.23 0.78
C ARG A 48 8.24 -6.52 0.52
N VAL A 49 7.64 -5.70 -0.32
CA VAL A 49 6.29 -5.91 -0.84
C VAL A 49 6.39 -6.00 -2.35
N TYR A 50 6.29 -7.21 -2.88
CA TYR A 50 6.33 -7.43 -4.34
C TYR A 50 5.09 -6.83 -4.98
N VAL A 51 5.26 -6.27 -6.18
CA VAL A 51 4.22 -5.56 -6.92
C VAL A 51 4.10 -6.09 -8.36
N GLY A 52 2.95 -5.88 -8.97
CA GLY A 52 2.68 -6.28 -10.35
C GLY A 52 3.12 -5.22 -11.36
N ALA A 53 3.11 -5.61 -12.63
CA ALA A 53 3.52 -4.77 -13.75
C ALA A 53 2.70 -3.46 -13.87
N ASP A 54 1.43 -3.48 -13.47
CA ASP A 54 0.59 -2.27 -13.52
C ASP A 54 1.06 -1.19 -12.55
N LEU A 55 1.44 -1.58 -11.32
CA LEU A 55 1.98 -0.62 -10.37
C LEU A 55 3.39 -0.17 -10.73
N GLU A 56 4.18 -1.06 -11.33
CA GLU A 56 5.51 -0.75 -11.84
C GLU A 56 5.43 0.31 -12.96
N ARG A 57 4.52 0.13 -13.92
CA ARG A 57 4.27 1.11 -14.99
C ARG A 57 3.78 2.44 -14.44
N LEU A 58 2.80 2.42 -13.53
CA LEU A 58 2.31 3.63 -12.87
C LEU A 58 3.43 4.38 -12.13
N PHE A 59 4.35 3.66 -11.51
CA PHE A 59 5.52 4.25 -10.86
C PHE A 59 6.46 4.92 -11.87
N ALA A 60 6.72 4.28 -13.01
CA ALA A 60 7.57 4.85 -14.05
C ALA A 60 6.96 6.14 -14.64
N ASP A 61 5.65 6.15 -14.91
CA ASP A 61 4.91 7.31 -15.39
C ASP A 61 4.95 8.44 -14.35
N TYR A 62 4.74 8.11 -13.08
CA TYR A 62 4.82 9.06 -11.97
C TYR A 62 6.22 9.67 -11.84
N LEU A 63 7.28 8.88 -11.94
CA LEU A 63 8.65 9.40 -11.89
C LEU A 63 8.94 10.36 -13.05
N THR A 64 8.42 10.07 -14.23
CA THR A 64 8.57 10.96 -15.39
C THR A 64 7.90 12.31 -15.12
N ASP A 65 6.66 12.33 -14.60
CA ASP A 65 5.98 13.58 -14.23
C ASP A 65 6.74 14.35 -13.14
N ILE A 66 7.23 13.66 -12.11
CA ILE A 66 8.02 14.30 -11.04
C ILE A 66 9.34 14.86 -11.58
N ALA A 67 10.03 14.15 -12.47
CA ALA A 67 11.28 14.62 -13.07
C ALA A 67 11.06 15.90 -13.92
N CYS A 68 10.00 15.95 -14.71
CA CYS A 68 9.63 17.15 -15.48
C CYS A 68 9.37 18.35 -14.56
N ARG A 69 8.53 18.18 -13.51
CA ARG A 69 8.22 19.24 -12.54
C ARG A 69 9.46 19.69 -11.76
N ALA A 70 10.34 18.77 -11.43
CA ALA A 70 11.59 19.06 -10.75
C ALA A 70 12.51 19.93 -11.62
N ALA A 71 12.65 19.59 -12.89
CA ALA A 71 13.42 20.36 -13.85
C ALA A 71 12.85 21.79 -14.03
N GLU A 72 11.53 21.93 -14.20
CA GLU A 72 10.84 23.21 -14.30
C GLU A 72 11.02 24.10 -13.06
N SER A 73 11.11 23.47 -11.88
CA SER A 73 11.22 24.16 -10.58
C SER A 73 12.65 24.35 -10.11
N GLY A 74 13.64 23.82 -10.83
CA GLY A 74 15.06 23.84 -10.40
C GLY A 74 15.33 23.02 -9.14
N ILE A 75 14.48 22.00 -8.86
CA ILE A 75 14.61 21.15 -7.67
C ILE A 75 15.31 19.84 -8.04
N ALA A 76 16.38 19.48 -7.33
CA ALA A 76 17.04 18.20 -7.52
C ALA A 76 16.23 17.05 -6.93
N VAL A 77 16.02 15.99 -7.71
CA VAL A 77 15.38 14.75 -7.30
C VAL A 77 16.37 13.60 -7.40
N THR A 78 16.47 12.81 -6.34
CA THR A 78 17.41 11.70 -6.19
C THR A 78 16.70 10.48 -5.61
N ASP A 79 17.38 9.33 -5.54
CA ASP A 79 16.86 8.12 -4.90
C ASP A 79 16.49 8.32 -3.42
N THR A 80 17.08 9.30 -2.75
CA THR A 80 16.77 9.64 -1.35
C THR A 80 15.63 10.63 -1.20
N SER A 81 15.14 11.22 -2.29
CA SER A 81 13.99 12.12 -2.27
C SER A 81 12.71 11.37 -1.88
N PRO A 82 11.76 12.04 -1.17
CA PRO A 82 10.48 11.45 -0.86
C PRO A 82 9.75 10.97 -2.12
N LEU A 83 9.17 9.77 -2.06
CA LEU A 83 8.41 9.24 -3.20
C LEU A 83 7.08 9.99 -3.38
N LEU A 84 6.28 10.14 -2.34
CA LEU A 84 5.00 10.82 -2.41
C LEU A 84 5.15 12.30 -2.03
N VAL A 85 4.95 13.18 -3.00
CA VAL A 85 5.24 14.60 -2.88
C VAL A 85 4.02 15.48 -3.22
N ASN A 86 4.06 16.71 -2.72
CA ASN A 86 3.08 17.72 -3.05
C ASN A 86 3.39 18.36 -4.41
N VAL A 87 2.45 18.28 -5.35
CA VAL A 87 2.56 18.83 -6.70
C VAL A 87 1.59 19.98 -6.98
N ALA A 88 0.75 20.35 -6.01
CA ALA A 88 -0.38 21.25 -6.23
C ALA A 88 -0.06 22.72 -5.90
N ARG A 89 0.79 22.96 -4.91
CA ARG A 89 1.08 24.32 -4.40
C ARG A 89 2.41 24.35 -3.67
N PRO A 90 3.07 25.50 -3.52
CA PRO A 90 4.31 25.61 -2.75
C PRO A 90 4.18 25.14 -1.30
N PRO A 91 5.23 24.50 -0.73
CA PRO A 91 6.47 24.12 -1.40
C PRO A 91 6.25 22.88 -2.30
N LEU A 92 6.61 23.02 -3.60
CA LEU A 92 6.51 21.93 -4.56
C LEU A 92 7.52 20.83 -4.24
N LEU A 93 7.15 19.60 -4.57
CA LEU A 93 7.94 18.37 -4.34
C LEU A 93 8.34 18.12 -2.87
N ALA A 94 7.75 18.87 -1.93
CA ALA A 94 7.89 18.55 -0.51
C ALA A 94 7.15 17.25 -0.17
N ALA A 95 7.68 16.48 0.77
CA ALA A 95 7.08 15.22 1.23
C ALA A 95 5.60 15.42 1.63
N LEU A 96 4.72 14.59 1.10
CA LEU A 96 3.28 14.64 1.38
C LEU A 96 3.02 14.29 2.84
N ARG A 97 2.21 15.10 3.55
CA ARG A 97 1.87 14.89 4.95
C ARG A 97 0.62 14.03 5.11
N GLU A 98 0.54 13.30 6.21
CA GLU A 98 -0.62 12.47 6.55
C GLU A 98 -1.90 13.32 6.66
N THR A 99 -1.81 14.52 7.23
CA THR A 99 -2.92 15.48 7.33
C THR A 99 -3.50 15.81 5.96
N THR A 100 -2.65 16.07 4.97
CA THR A 100 -3.07 16.39 3.59
C THR A 100 -3.86 15.23 2.96
N VAL A 101 -3.42 13.98 3.18
CA VAL A 101 -4.14 12.79 2.68
C VAL A 101 -5.48 12.64 3.39
N ARG A 102 -5.52 12.82 4.71
CA ARG A 102 -6.76 12.73 5.50
C ARG A 102 -7.78 13.83 5.12
N GLU A 103 -7.32 15.05 4.90
CA GLU A 103 -8.15 16.17 4.42
C GLU A 103 -8.71 15.90 3.03
N LYS A 104 -7.89 15.34 2.12
CA LYS A 104 -8.34 14.94 0.79
C LYS A 104 -9.42 13.86 0.86
N VAL A 105 -9.21 12.84 1.68
CA VAL A 105 -10.20 11.79 1.94
C VAL A 105 -11.49 12.37 2.50
N ALA A 106 -11.40 13.26 3.50
CA ALA A 106 -12.57 13.94 4.07
C ALA A 106 -13.32 14.77 3.02
N THR A 107 -12.60 15.43 2.12
CA THR A 107 -13.19 16.18 1.01
C THR A 107 -13.92 15.26 0.01
N LEU A 108 -13.31 14.14 -0.36
CA LEU A 108 -13.93 13.16 -1.25
C LEU A 108 -15.21 12.57 -0.63
N ARG A 109 -15.16 12.22 0.65
CA ARG A 109 -16.34 11.74 1.41
C ARG A 109 -17.49 12.74 1.40
N ARG A 110 -17.20 14.04 1.66
CA ARG A 110 -18.23 15.10 1.60
C ARG A 110 -18.86 15.24 0.23
N ARG A 111 -18.13 14.88 -0.84
CA ARG A 111 -18.64 14.87 -2.23
C ARG A 111 -19.36 13.56 -2.60
N GLY A 112 -19.55 12.65 -1.66
CA GLY A 112 -20.16 11.34 -1.92
C GLY A 112 -19.28 10.39 -2.73
N ILE A 113 -17.98 10.64 -2.80
CA ILE A 113 -17.05 9.80 -3.55
C ILE A 113 -16.51 8.70 -2.64
N GLY A 114 -16.78 7.45 -2.99
CA GLY A 114 -16.41 6.25 -2.24
C GLY A 114 -17.48 5.80 -1.23
N PRO A 115 -17.28 4.65 -0.57
CA PRO A 115 -18.20 4.10 0.41
C PRO A 115 -18.38 5.01 1.63
N LEU A 116 -19.52 4.90 2.32
CA LEU A 116 -19.78 5.68 3.53
C LEU A 116 -18.71 5.39 4.60
N GLY A 117 -18.13 6.46 5.16
CA GLY A 117 -17.19 6.35 6.27
C GLY A 117 -15.78 5.84 5.93
N TRP A 118 -15.45 5.62 4.65
CA TRP A 118 -14.16 5.09 4.28
C TRP A 118 -12.97 5.96 4.73
N THR A 119 -11.84 5.31 4.98
CA THR A 119 -10.58 5.93 5.41
C THR A 119 -9.42 5.35 4.59
N PRO A 120 -8.22 5.95 4.59
CA PRO A 120 -7.05 5.35 3.95
C PRO A 120 -6.76 3.91 4.40
N HIS A 121 -7.15 3.53 5.60
CA HIS A 121 -6.95 2.19 6.12
C HIS A 121 -7.80 1.12 5.39
N TRP A 122 -8.93 1.52 4.81
CA TRP A 122 -9.78 0.63 4.02
C TRP A 122 -9.06 0.01 2.83
N PHE A 123 -8.18 0.75 2.16
CA PHE A 123 -7.36 0.19 1.06
C PHE A 123 -6.53 -1.00 1.51
N ARG A 124 -6.00 -0.95 2.73
CA ARG A 124 -5.26 -2.05 3.32
C ARG A 124 -6.18 -3.23 3.67
N HIS A 125 -7.35 -2.97 4.23
CA HIS A 125 -8.34 -4.01 4.50
C HIS A 125 -8.80 -4.68 3.21
N THR A 126 -9.17 -3.92 2.19
CA THR A 126 -9.57 -4.44 0.87
C THR A 126 -8.47 -5.31 0.26
N HIS A 127 -7.21 -4.87 0.35
CA HIS A 127 -6.08 -5.64 -0.17
C HIS A 127 -5.91 -6.98 0.57
N ALA A 128 -5.99 -6.96 1.90
CA ALA A 128 -5.89 -8.17 2.71
C ALA A 128 -7.03 -9.15 2.42
N THR A 129 -8.27 -8.65 2.39
CA THR A 129 -9.47 -9.45 2.06
C THR A 129 -9.36 -10.07 0.67
N ALA A 130 -8.95 -9.29 -0.34
CA ALA A 130 -8.79 -9.78 -1.71
C ALA A 130 -7.75 -10.92 -1.79
N LEU A 131 -6.62 -10.81 -1.08
CA LEU A 131 -5.61 -11.86 -1.04
C LEU A 131 -6.13 -13.14 -0.37
N LEU A 132 -6.86 -13.01 0.74
CA LEU A 132 -7.43 -14.16 1.44
C LEU A 132 -8.52 -14.84 0.59
N LEU A 133 -9.40 -14.07 -0.05
CA LEU A 133 -10.41 -14.60 -0.98
C LEU A 133 -9.79 -15.27 -2.21
N ALA A 134 -8.58 -14.86 -2.60
CA ALA A 134 -7.79 -15.51 -3.65
C ALA A 134 -7.04 -16.77 -3.17
N GLY A 135 -7.28 -17.22 -1.93
CA GLY A 135 -6.65 -18.43 -1.37
C GLY A 135 -5.20 -18.21 -0.90
N THR A 136 -4.74 -16.96 -0.73
CA THR A 136 -3.40 -16.71 -0.20
C THR A 136 -3.34 -17.11 1.28
N PRO A 137 -2.36 -17.93 1.70
CA PRO A 137 -2.24 -18.33 3.10
C PRO A 137 -2.10 -17.13 4.06
N GLU A 138 -2.74 -17.19 5.22
CA GLU A 138 -2.84 -16.08 6.18
C GLU A 138 -1.47 -15.59 6.66
N TRP A 139 -0.50 -16.50 6.80
CA TRP A 139 0.86 -16.13 7.20
C TRP A 139 1.57 -15.29 6.12
N VAL A 140 1.29 -15.55 4.82
CA VAL A 140 1.80 -14.75 3.69
C VAL A 140 1.19 -13.36 3.75
N VAL A 141 -0.15 -13.27 3.91
CA VAL A 141 -0.86 -12.00 4.05
C VAL A 141 -0.35 -11.22 5.25
N SER A 142 -0.22 -11.87 6.40
CA SER A 142 0.31 -11.29 7.63
C SER A 142 1.71 -10.69 7.42
N ARG A 143 2.61 -11.44 6.78
CA ARG A 143 3.98 -11.02 6.48
C ARG A 143 3.99 -9.84 5.50
N ARG A 144 3.18 -9.89 4.43
CA ARG A 144 3.04 -8.82 3.46
C ARG A 144 2.56 -7.53 4.10
N LEU A 145 1.57 -7.61 4.97
CA LEU A 145 1.03 -6.47 5.72
C LEU A 145 1.99 -5.98 6.82
N GLY A 146 2.95 -6.79 7.27
CA GLY A 146 3.84 -6.47 8.39
C GLY A 146 3.10 -6.48 9.73
N HIS A 147 2.25 -7.49 9.96
CA HIS A 147 1.75 -7.80 11.28
C HIS A 147 2.84 -8.50 12.10
N ALA A 148 2.90 -8.21 13.40
CA ALA A 148 3.87 -8.86 14.29
C ALA A 148 3.52 -10.34 14.51
N HIS A 149 2.23 -10.62 14.55
CA HIS A 149 1.66 -11.94 14.79
C HIS A 149 0.61 -12.26 13.74
N VAL A 150 0.60 -13.50 13.26
CA VAL A 150 -0.41 -14.00 12.31
C VAL A 150 -1.82 -13.88 12.92
N GLN A 151 -1.93 -14.06 14.25
CA GLN A 151 -3.19 -13.91 14.97
C GLN A 151 -3.89 -12.57 14.68
N THR A 152 -3.14 -11.48 14.52
CA THR A 152 -3.73 -10.17 14.12
C THR A 152 -4.45 -10.24 12.77
N THR A 153 -3.95 -11.05 11.83
CA THR A 153 -4.62 -11.26 10.54
C THR A 153 -5.87 -12.12 10.72
N LEU A 154 -5.78 -13.19 11.51
CA LEU A 154 -6.90 -14.08 11.80
C LEU A 154 -8.04 -13.34 12.51
N ASP A 155 -7.73 -12.53 13.53
CA ASP A 155 -8.72 -11.78 14.29
C ASP A 155 -9.47 -10.74 13.42
N LEU A 156 -8.75 -10.10 12.49
CA LEU A 156 -9.34 -9.07 11.63
C LEU A 156 -10.10 -9.63 10.44
N TYR A 157 -9.73 -10.81 9.95
CA TYR A 157 -10.23 -11.37 8.69
C TYR A 157 -10.77 -12.80 8.84
N GLY A 158 -10.96 -13.29 10.06
CA GLY A 158 -11.46 -14.65 10.33
C GLY A 158 -12.80 -14.96 9.68
N TRP A 159 -13.66 -13.95 9.53
CA TRP A 159 -14.94 -14.08 8.85
C TRP A 159 -14.82 -14.50 7.36
N VAL A 160 -13.68 -14.21 6.71
CA VAL A 160 -13.43 -14.66 5.32
C VAL A 160 -13.33 -16.19 5.26
N ARG A 161 -12.85 -16.83 6.32
CA ARG A 161 -12.70 -18.28 6.42
C ARG A 161 -14.05 -19.00 6.56
N ASP A 162 -15.02 -18.37 7.18
CA ASP A 162 -16.35 -18.95 7.33
C ASP A 162 -17.02 -19.10 5.96
N ASP A 163 -16.86 -18.11 5.08
CA ASP A 163 -17.31 -18.18 3.69
C ASP A 163 -16.56 -19.25 2.89
N GLU A 164 -15.25 -19.43 3.13
CA GLU A 164 -14.44 -20.47 2.47
C GLU A 164 -14.83 -21.86 2.98
N ALA A 165 -15.09 -22.01 4.27
CA ALA A 165 -15.56 -23.27 4.83
C ALA A 165 -16.92 -23.69 4.25
N LEU A 166 -17.83 -22.74 4.05
CA LEU A 166 -19.12 -22.98 3.38
C LEU A 166 -18.94 -23.39 1.92
N ARG A 167 -18.04 -22.71 1.19
CA ARG A 167 -17.70 -23.07 -0.20
C ARG A 167 -17.03 -24.44 -0.29
N ALA A 168 -16.12 -24.76 0.62
CA ALA A 168 -15.46 -26.06 0.68
C ALA A 168 -16.47 -27.18 0.97
N ALA A 169 -17.42 -26.96 1.87
CA ALA A 169 -18.51 -27.91 2.16
C ALA A 169 -19.41 -28.13 0.94
N ALA A 170 -19.74 -27.08 0.20
CA ALA A 170 -20.53 -27.17 -1.03
C ALA A 170 -19.77 -27.95 -2.14
N ASN A 171 -18.47 -27.69 -2.29
CA ASN A 171 -17.61 -28.41 -3.23
C ASN A 171 -17.46 -29.89 -2.87
N TRP A 172 -17.36 -30.22 -1.58
CA TRP A 172 -17.31 -31.59 -1.09
C TRP A 172 -18.62 -32.32 -1.37
N ALA A 173 -19.77 -31.69 -1.14
CA ALA A 173 -21.08 -32.26 -1.45
C ALA A 173 -21.24 -32.58 -2.94
N SER A 174 -20.74 -31.73 -3.81
CA SER A 174 -20.70 -31.96 -5.26
C SER A 174 -19.79 -33.12 -5.66
N TYR A 175 -18.61 -33.22 -5.05
CA TYR A 175 -17.66 -34.31 -5.29
C TYR A 175 -18.20 -35.66 -4.78
N ALA A 176 -18.83 -35.69 -3.63
CA ALA A 176 -19.39 -36.92 -3.04
C ALA A 176 -20.64 -37.45 -3.76
N SER A 177 -21.25 -36.62 -4.63
CA SER A 177 -22.45 -36.96 -5.42
C SER A 177 -22.09 -37.37 -6.87
N SER A 178 -20.84 -37.30 -7.28
CA SER A 178 -20.32 -37.72 -8.57
C SER A 178 -19.67 -39.11 -8.51
#